data_8ced3b106838ec859e7bff33df6653be
#
_entry.id   8ced3b106838ec859e7bff33df6653be
#
_cell.length_a   1.000
_cell.length_b   1.000
_cell.length_c   1.000
_cell.angle_alpha   90.00
_cell.angle_beta   90.00
_cell.angle_gamma   90.00
#
_symmetry.space_group_name_H-M   'P 1'
#
loop_
_entity.id
_entity.type
_entity.pdbx_description
1 polymer ?
#
loop_
_entity_poly.entity_id
_entity_poly.type
_entity_poly.pdbx_seq_one_letter_code
_entity_poly.pdbx_strand_id
1 'polypeptide(L)'
;MAMNDRIYDLNELARSNLHIHSTYSKCAKEEMTIESILEEADKSGLEMIAITDHFNSADCPARENNAILRDRAEKHDSHVKVLYGSELSAYGIGKYLDSPEVNAALDYRLYSYNHYHLGFWEHPEDKTPRAYAIHALRVLEDLFRSGRADCIAHPFIGRFIHCFDDKTLVTKALTDNELGGIMELSNACNVAWELNVNAIIADPEF
;
A
#
# COMPACT_ATOMS: atom_id res chain seq x y z
N MET A 1 27.84 0.54 -15.74
CA MET A 1 27.51 1.47 -14.65
C MET A 1 27.56 0.66 -13.36
N ALA A 2 28.42 0.98 -12.41
CA ALA A 2 28.38 0.32 -11.11
C ALA A 2 27.05 0.72 -10.47
N MET A 3 26.20 -0.27 -10.17
CA MET A 3 25.07 -0.09 -9.28
C MET A 3 25.65 0.45 -7.98
N ASN A 4 25.24 1.64 -7.58
CA ASN A 4 25.53 2.14 -6.25
C ASN A 4 24.82 1.17 -5.30
N ASP A 5 25.57 0.30 -4.66
CA ASP A 5 25.06 -0.57 -3.61
C ASP A 5 24.55 0.33 -2.47
N ARG A 6 23.29 0.73 -2.55
CA ARG A 6 22.62 1.34 -1.41
C ARG A 6 22.42 0.21 -0.40
N ILE A 7 23.31 0.16 0.57
CA ILE A 7 23.14 -0.73 1.72
C ILE A 7 22.06 -0.11 2.58
N TYR A 8 20.89 -0.73 2.59
CA TYR A 8 19.83 -0.38 3.53
C TYR A 8 20.09 -1.08 4.86
N ASP A 9 20.02 -0.35 5.96
CA ASP A 9 20.00 -0.97 7.28
C ASP A 9 18.61 -1.53 7.54
N LEU A 10 18.49 -2.86 7.47
CA LEU A 10 17.23 -3.56 7.70
C LEU A 10 16.71 -3.37 9.14
N ASN A 11 17.60 -3.14 10.13
CA ASN A 11 17.16 -2.85 11.49
C ASN A 11 16.52 -1.46 11.57
N GLU A 12 16.97 -0.51 10.78
CA GLU A 12 16.38 0.82 10.70
C GLU A 12 15.00 0.75 10.00
N LEU A 13 14.91 0.04 8.88
CA LEU A 13 13.64 -0.17 8.17
C LEU A 13 12.62 -0.92 9.02
N ALA A 14 13.06 -1.92 9.80
CA ALA A 14 12.19 -2.70 10.69
C ALA A 14 11.62 -1.91 11.88
N ARG A 15 12.07 -0.68 12.12
CA ARG A 15 11.51 0.20 13.16
C ARG A 15 10.25 0.93 12.74
N SER A 16 9.75 0.69 11.54
CA SER A 16 8.51 1.28 11.05
C SER A 16 7.56 0.23 10.50
N ASN A 17 6.26 0.41 10.76
CA ASN A 17 5.20 -0.34 10.11
C ASN A 17 4.18 0.66 9.54
N LEU A 18 4.21 0.83 8.21
CA LEU A 18 3.43 1.86 7.54
C LEU A 18 2.18 1.31 6.84
N HIS A 19 1.75 0.08 7.19
CA HIS A 19 0.53 -0.53 6.67
C HIS A 19 -0.21 -1.28 7.79
N ILE A 20 -1.02 -0.55 8.55
CA ILE A 20 -1.80 -1.09 9.66
C ILE A 20 -3.27 -0.71 9.48
N HIS A 21 -4.15 -1.71 9.60
CA HIS A 21 -5.60 -1.51 9.63
C HIS A 21 -6.10 -1.49 11.06
N SER A 22 -6.88 -0.45 11.39
CA SER A 22 -7.60 -0.35 12.65
C SER A 22 -8.99 -0.99 12.55
N THR A 23 -9.77 -0.92 13.63
CA THR A 23 -11.17 -1.40 13.68
C THR A 23 -12.09 -0.73 12.66
N TYR A 24 -11.65 0.31 11.96
CA TYR A 24 -12.43 0.92 10.87
C TYR A 24 -12.34 0.14 9.55
N SER A 25 -11.40 -0.79 9.42
CA SER A 25 -11.30 -1.70 8.28
C SER A 25 -11.99 -3.03 8.56
N LYS A 26 -12.88 -3.48 7.65
CA LYS A 26 -13.61 -4.75 7.81
C LYS A 26 -12.73 -6.00 7.90
N CYS A 27 -11.49 -5.92 7.42
CA CYS A 27 -10.52 -7.02 7.49
C CYS A 27 -9.77 -7.07 8.84
N ALA A 28 -9.82 -5.99 9.63
CA ALA A 28 -9.21 -5.94 10.94
C ALA A 28 -10.06 -6.66 12.00
N LYS A 29 -9.39 -7.21 13.02
CA LYS A 29 -10.06 -7.78 14.18
C LYS A 29 -10.52 -6.68 15.13
N GLU A 30 -11.45 -7.02 16.04
CA GLU A 30 -11.98 -6.08 17.03
C GLU A 30 -10.90 -5.55 18.00
N GLU A 31 -9.83 -6.32 18.21
CA GLU A 31 -8.71 -5.93 19.06
C GLU A 31 -7.80 -4.86 18.42
N MET A 32 -7.93 -4.60 17.12
CA MET A 32 -7.11 -3.61 16.41
C MET A 32 -7.54 -2.17 16.72
N THR A 33 -7.71 -1.87 18.01
CA THR A 33 -7.95 -0.50 18.48
C THR A 33 -6.64 0.30 18.45
N ILE A 34 -6.72 1.63 18.39
CA ILE A 34 -5.51 2.46 18.32
C ILE A 34 -4.64 2.27 19.56
N GLU A 35 -5.24 2.07 20.74
CA GLU A 35 -4.52 1.83 21.98
C GLU A 35 -3.74 0.51 21.93
N SER A 36 -4.38 -0.59 21.50
CA SER A 36 -3.72 -1.90 21.36
C SER A 36 -2.62 -1.86 20.29
N ILE A 37 -2.83 -1.11 19.20
CA ILE A 37 -1.80 -0.91 18.17
C ILE A 37 -0.59 -0.19 18.76
N LEU A 38 -0.79 0.88 19.54
CA LEU A 38 0.30 1.62 20.18
C LEU A 38 1.04 0.78 21.20
N GLU A 39 0.31 0.04 22.08
CA GLU A 39 0.91 -0.88 23.04
C GLU A 39 1.81 -1.92 22.37
N GLU A 40 1.37 -2.50 21.25
CA GLU A 40 2.14 -3.50 20.55
C GLU A 40 3.31 -2.89 19.78
N ALA A 41 3.15 -1.68 19.24
CA ALA A 41 4.22 -0.93 18.60
C ALA A 41 5.35 -0.60 19.56
N ASP A 42 5.01 -0.10 20.77
CA ASP A 42 5.99 0.16 21.84
C ASP A 42 6.72 -1.11 22.28
N LYS A 43 6.00 -2.23 22.50
CA LYS A 43 6.59 -3.53 22.84
C LYS A 43 7.53 -4.06 21.76
N SER A 44 7.19 -3.82 20.50
CA SER A 44 7.97 -4.25 19.34
C SER A 44 9.14 -3.31 19.02
N GLY A 45 9.27 -2.18 19.72
CA GLY A 45 10.31 -1.19 19.51
C GLY A 45 10.16 -0.42 18.19
N LEU A 46 8.93 -0.28 17.70
CA LEU A 46 8.66 0.56 16.55
C LEU A 46 8.78 2.04 16.92
N GLU A 47 9.38 2.82 16.03
CA GLU A 47 9.52 4.26 16.17
C GLU A 47 8.45 5.03 15.40
N MET A 48 7.91 4.41 14.33
CA MET A 48 6.89 5.01 13.48
C MET A 48 5.90 3.97 12.98
N ILE A 49 4.62 4.33 12.98
CA ILE A 49 3.55 3.55 12.35
C ILE A 49 2.68 4.43 11.46
N ALA A 50 1.98 3.82 10.50
CA ALA A 50 0.90 4.48 9.79
C ALA A 50 -0.39 3.65 9.92
N ILE A 51 -1.48 4.32 10.33
CA ILE A 51 -2.81 3.73 10.26
C ILE A 51 -3.35 4.02 8.86
N THR A 52 -3.62 2.96 8.11
CA THR A 52 -3.95 3.00 6.69
C THR A 52 -5.20 2.20 6.39
N ASP A 53 -6.30 2.53 7.07
CA ASP A 53 -7.57 1.86 6.83
C ASP A 53 -8.02 1.96 5.36
N HIS A 54 -8.72 0.92 4.90
CA HIS A 54 -9.18 0.83 3.51
C HIS A 54 -10.08 1.99 3.10
N PHE A 55 -9.78 2.57 1.94
CA PHE A 55 -10.62 3.53 1.22
C PHE A 55 -11.26 2.85 0.00
N ASN A 56 -12.31 2.04 0.26
CA ASN A 56 -12.98 1.22 -0.77
C ASN A 56 -14.33 1.79 -1.23
N SER A 57 -14.63 3.04 -0.87
CA SER A 57 -15.84 3.75 -1.25
C SER A 57 -15.55 5.25 -1.29
N ALA A 58 -16.12 5.98 -2.25
CA ALA A 58 -15.92 7.42 -2.38
C ALA A 58 -16.50 8.24 -1.21
N ASP A 59 -17.43 7.65 -0.46
CA ASP A 59 -18.04 8.20 0.75
C ASP A 59 -17.39 7.69 2.05
N CYS A 60 -16.22 7.05 1.95
CA CYS A 60 -15.48 6.59 3.11
C CYS A 60 -15.11 7.78 4.02
N PRO A 61 -15.48 7.77 5.31
CA PRO A 61 -15.22 8.87 6.24
C PRO A 61 -13.79 8.82 6.80
N ALA A 62 -12.78 8.69 5.92
CA ALA A 62 -11.38 8.50 6.32
C ALA A 62 -10.84 9.66 7.17
N ARG A 63 -11.25 10.90 6.86
CA ARG A 63 -10.81 12.09 7.61
C ARG A 63 -11.38 12.11 9.02
N GLU A 64 -12.66 11.79 9.16
CA GLU A 64 -13.37 11.70 10.44
C GLU A 64 -12.82 10.56 11.29
N ASN A 65 -12.61 9.40 10.70
CA ASN A 65 -12.00 8.24 11.36
C ASN A 65 -10.59 8.57 11.84
N ASN A 66 -9.76 9.18 11.00
CA ASN A 66 -8.40 9.59 11.36
C ASN A 66 -8.39 10.64 12.48
N ALA A 67 -9.35 11.56 12.49
CA ALA A 67 -9.48 12.54 13.58
C ALA A 67 -9.81 11.86 14.92
N ILE A 68 -10.70 10.86 14.91
CA ILE A 68 -11.04 10.07 16.11
C ILE A 68 -9.84 9.26 16.59
N LEU A 69 -9.14 8.60 15.67
CA LEU A 69 -7.94 7.81 16.01
C LEU A 69 -6.86 8.70 16.61
N ARG A 70 -6.64 9.90 16.06
CA ARG A 70 -5.68 10.88 16.56
C ARG A 70 -6.02 11.34 17.98
N ASP A 71 -7.27 11.73 18.22
CA ASP A 71 -7.73 12.17 19.56
C ASP A 71 -7.57 11.07 20.63
N ARG A 72 -7.78 9.80 20.24
CA ARG A 72 -7.57 8.66 21.13
C ARG A 72 -6.09 8.37 21.37
N ALA A 73 -5.27 8.41 20.31
CA ALA A 73 -3.83 8.18 20.42
C ALA A 73 -3.13 9.25 21.27
N GLU A 74 -3.53 10.51 21.17
CA GLU A 74 -2.98 11.60 22.00
C GLU A 74 -3.23 11.43 23.50
N LYS A 75 -4.21 10.62 23.88
CA LYS A 75 -4.52 10.28 25.29
C LYS A 75 -3.76 9.06 25.80
N HIS A 76 -3.07 8.37 24.91
CA HIS A 76 -2.27 7.18 25.23
C HIS A 76 -0.79 7.56 25.41
N ASP A 77 -0.15 7.01 26.44
CA ASP A 77 1.27 7.24 26.70
C ASP A 77 2.11 6.32 25.81
N SER A 78 2.49 6.81 24.64
CA SER A 78 3.33 6.12 23.67
C SER A 78 4.34 7.06 23.04
N HIS A 79 5.53 6.54 22.73
CA HIS A 79 6.59 7.29 22.05
C HIS A 79 6.56 7.12 20.53
N VAL A 80 5.67 6.27 20.03
CA VAL A 80 5.58 5.93 18.61
C VAL A 80 4.99 7.10 17.82
N LYS A 81 5.68 7.52 16.77
CA LYS A 81 5.13 8.50 15.82
C LYS A 81 4.03 7.85 15.00
N VAL A 82 2.83 8.42 15.00
CA VAL A 82 1.69 7.94 14.21
C VAL A 82 1.44 8.83 13.01
N LEU A 83 1.36 8.23 11.82
CA LEU A 83 0.86 8.86 10.61
C LEU A 83 -0.59 8.38 10.37
N TYR A 84 -1.49 9.31 10.09
CA TYR A 84 -2.90 9.02 9.82
C TYR A 84 -3.15 9.10 8.32
N GLY A 85 -3.12 7.93 7.69
CA GLY A 85 -3.24 7.75 6.26
C GLY A 85 -4.50 7.00 5.85
N SER A 86 -4.44 6.43 4.67
CA SER A 86 -5.40 5.45 4.15
C SER A 86 -4.75 4.56 3.10
N GLU A 87 -5.22 3.31 3.01
CA GLU A 87 -4.98 2.48 1.85
C GLU A 87 -5.99 2.84 0.77
N LEU A 88 -5.53 3.70 -0.13
CA LEU A 88 -6.30 4.28 -1.23
C LEU A 88 -6.34 3.34 -2.44
N SER A 89 -7.36 3.49 -3.29
CA SER A 89 -7.59 2.61 -4.43
C SER A 89 -7.34 3.31 -5.77
N ALA A 90 -6.27 2.90 -6.47
CA ALA A 90 -6.08 3.16 -7.90
C ALA A 90 -6.71 2.01 -8.70
N TYR A 91 -8.01 2.11 -8.96
CA TYR A 91 -8.80 1.00 -9.47
C TYR A 91 -8.81 0.86 -11.00
N GLY A 92 -8.05 1.69 -11.69
CA GLY A 92 -7.88 1.68 -13.14
C GLY A 92 -6.94 2.81 -13.57
N ILE A 93 -6.63 2.89 -14.87
CA ILE A 93 -5.75 3.91 -15.42
C ILE A 93 -6.40 5.29 -15.28
N GLY A 94 -5.78 6.18 -14.50
CA GLY A 94 -6.32 7.51 -14.18
C GLY A 94 -7.57 7.49 -13.30
N LYS A 95 -7.86 6.38 -12.61
CA LYS A 95 -9.06 6.20 -11.80
C LYS A 95 -8.74 5.99 -10.34
N TYR A 96 -9.13 6.95 -9.52
CA TYR A 96 -8.89 6.99 -8.08
C TYR A 96 -10.24 7.15 -7.34
N LEU A 97 -10.42 6.45 -6.22
CA LEU A 97 -11.63 6.61 -5.41
C LEU A 97 -11.61 7.89 -4.58
N ASP A 98 -10.43 8.28 -4.10
CA ASP A 98 -10.26 9.47 -3.29
C ASP A 98 -10.30 10.74 -4.12
N SER A 99 -10.92 11.79 -3.58
CA SER A 99 -10.83 13.13 -4.17
C SER A 99 -9.46 13.79 -3.87
N PRO A 100 -9.05 14.82 -4.63
CA PRO A 100 -7.84 15.58 -4.33
C PRO A 100 -7.82 16.15 -2.91
N GLU A 101 -8.98 16.55 -2.38
CA GLU A 101 -9.13 17.14 -1.04
C GLU A 101 -8.93 16.08 0.05
N VAL A 102 -9.44 14.85 -0.15
CA VAL A 102 -9.20 13.72 0.75
C VAL A 102 -7.72 13.36 0.72
N ASN A 103 -7.15 13.20 -0.48
CA ASN A 103 -5.74 12.86 -0.66
C ASN A 103 -4.81 13.86 0.07
N ALA A 104 -5.03 15.16 -0.12
CA ALA A 104 -4.21 16.21 0.48
C ALA A 104 -4.36 16.32 2.01
N ALA A 105 -5.40 15.75 2.60
CA ALA A 105 -5.65 15.79 4.04
C ALA A 105 -5.01 14.63 4.82
N LEU A 106 -4.43 13.65 4.12
CA LEU A 106 -3.78 12.49 4.74
C LEU A 106 -2.30 12.77 5.04
N ASP A 107 -1.82 12.28 6.17
CA ASP A 107 -0.39 12.31 6.52
C ASP A 107 0.42 11.31 5.68
N TYR A 108 -0.22 10.23 5.22
CA TYR A 108 0.41 9.17 4.44
C TYR A 108 -0.57 8.53 3.45
N ARG A 109 -0.16 8.44 2.19
CA ARG A 109 -0.99 8.00 1.06
C ARG A 109 -0.45 6.69 0.52
N LEU A 110 -0.96 5.59 1.07
CA LEU A 110 -0.65 4.24 0.64
C LEU A 110 -1.64 3.82 -0.46
N TYR A 111 -1.17 3.46 -1.64
CA TYR A 111 -2.05 3.07 -2.74
C TYR A 111 -1.96 1.60 -3.07
N SER A 112 -3.13 0.94 -3.12
CA SER A 112 -3.29 -0.35 -3.79
C SER A 112 -3.72 -0.15 -5.24
N TYR A 113 -3.19 -1.01 -6.13
CA TYR A 113 -3.48 -0.98 -7.57
C TYR A 113 -3.92 -2.35 -8.10
N ASN A 114 -3.99 -3.37 -7.25
CA ASN A 114 -4.12 -4.78 -7.62
C ASN A 114 -5.26 -5.53 -6.92
N HIS A 115 -6.26 -4.82 -6.38
CA HIS A 115 -7.44 -5.40 -5.74
C HIS A 115 -8.52 -5.83 -6.76
N TYR A 116 -8.14 -6.55 -7.80
CA TYR A 116 -9.03 -7.01 -8.87
C TYR A 116 -10.20 -7.91 -8.41
N HIS A 117 -10.22 -8.31 -7.14
CA HIS A 117 -11.35 -9.00 -6.51
C HIS A 117 -12.51 -8.08 -6.15
N LEU A 118 -12.31 -6.77 -6.14
CA LEU A 118 -13.35 -5.79 -5.87
C LEU A 118 -14.12 -5.47 -7.15
N GLY A 119 -15.46 -5.51 -7.09
CA GLY A 119 -16.30 -5.45 -8.28
C GLY A 119 -16.26 -4.14 -9.08
N PHE A 120 -15.71 -3.06 -8.50
CA PHE A 120 -15.54 -1.78 -9.18
C PHE A 120 -14.16 -1.63 -9.87
N TRP A 121 -13.25 -2.61 -9.66
CA TRP A 121 -11.91 -2.55 -10.23
C TRP A 121 -11.94 -2.73 -11.74
N GLU A 122 -11.19 -1.89 -12.47
CA GLU A 122 -11.06 -2.03 -13.91
C GLU A 122 -10.19 -3.24 -14.27
N HIS A 123 -10.66 -4.04 -15.18
CA HIS A 123 -9.94 -5.19 -15.70
C HIS A 123 -9.48 -4.93 -17.13
N PRO A 124 -8.34 -5.50 -17.57
CA PRO A 124 -7.99 -5.49 -18.98
C PRO A 124 -9.06 -6.22 -19.81
N GLU A 125 -9.20 -5.87 -21.08
CA GLU A 125 -10.13 -6.53 -22.00
C GLU A 125 -9.79 -8.01 -22.15
N ASP A 126 -8.53 -8.30 -22.42
CA ASP A 126 -8.00 -9.66 -22.45
C ASP A 126 -7.69 -10.16 -21.03
N LYS A 127 -8.16 -11.39 -20.72
CA LYS A 127 -8.05 -11.98 -19.38
C LYS A 127 -6.81 -12.88 -19.21
N THR A 128 -5.74 -12.61 -19.94
CA THR A 128 -4.47 -13.32 -19.80
C THR A 128 -3.58 -12.73 -18.70
N PRO A 129 -2.67 -13.54 -18.09
CA PRO A 129 -1.70 -13.01 -17.12
C PRO A 129 -0.90 -11.82 -17.66
N ARG A 130 -0.50 -11.90 -18.94
CA ARG A 130 0.26 -10.81 -19.58
C ARG A 130 -0.56 -9.53 -19.71
N ALA A 131 -1.84 -9.61 -20.04
CA ALA A 131 -2.71 -8.44 -20.15
C ALA A 131 -2.90 -7.78 -18.77
N TYR A 132 -3.07 -8.56 -17.70
CA TYR A 132 -3.11 -8.04 -16.33
C TYR A 132 -1.79 -7.40 -15.92
N ALA A 133 -0.65 -7.99 -16.26
CA ALA A 133 0.67 -7.44 -15.98
C ALA A 133 0.85 -6.07 -16.64
N ILE A 134 0.53 -5.94 -17.93
CA ILE A 134 0.60 -4.66 -18.66
C ILE A 134 -0.41 -3.64 -18.12
N HIS A 135 -1.63 -4.07 -17.80
CA HIS A 135 -2.64 -3.18 -17.20
C HIS A 135 -2.15 -2.62 -15.86
N ALA A 136 -1.62 -3.48 -14.98
CA ALA A 136 -1.06 -3.08 -13.69
C ALA A 136 0.08 -2.06 -13.84
N LEU A 137 1.02 -2.28 -14.79
CA LEU A 137 2.09 -1.32 -15.06
C LEU A 137 1.55 0.05 -15.51
N ARG A 138 0.52 0.07 -16.34
CA ARG A 138 -0.09 1.33 -16.80
C ARG A 138 -0.81 2.07 -15.67
N VAL A 139 -1.48 1.34 -14.78
CA VAL A 139 -2.08 1.95 -13.57
C VAL A 139 -1.01 2.55 -12.69
N LEU A 140 0.10 1.83 -12.46
CA LEU A 140 1.24 2.33 -11.67
C LEU A 140 1.91 3.53 -12.34
N GLU A 141 2.14 3.49 -13.65
CA GLU A 141 2.73 4.61 -14.39
C GLU A 141 1.91 5.90 -14.23
N ASP A 142 0.60 5.79 -14.39
CA ASP A 142 -0.32 6.92 -14.22
C ASP A 142 -0.31 7.42 -12.77
N LEU A 143 -0.41 6.50 -11.80
CA LEU A 143 -0.39 6.82 -10.37
C LEU A 143 0.90 7.56 -9.97
N PHE A 144 2.08 7.12 -10.42
CA PHE A 144 3.34 7.78 -10.12
C PHE A 144 3.39 9.20 -10.69
N ARG A 145 2.97 9.38 -11.92
CA ARG A 145 2.94 10.70 -12.58
C ARG A 145 1.89 11.64 -11.98
N SER A 146 0.87 11.10 -11.32
CA SER A 146 -0.20 11.89 -10.68
C SER A 146 0.25 12.65 -9.43
N GLY A 147 1.34 12.23 -8.77
CA GLY A 147 1.83 12.76 -7.51
C GLY A 147 0.92 12.46 -6.31
N ARG A 148 -0.02 11.51 -6.44
CA ARG A 148 -0.99 11.17 -5.39
C ARG A 148 -0.43 10.24 -4.32
N ALA A 149 0.51 9.37 -4.65
CA ALA A 149 1.00 8.31 -3.79
C ALA A 149 2.30 8.66 -3.08
N ASP A 150 2.43 8.27 -1.81
CA ASP A 150 3.70 8.21 -1.09
C ASP A 150 4.32 6.82 -1.18
N CYS A 151 3.49 5.77 -1.18
CA CYS A 151 3.94 4.37 -1.22
C CYS A 151 2.93 3.48 -1.94
N ILE A 152 3.41 2.39 -2.53
CA ILE A 152 2.61 1.34 -3.14
C ILE A 152 2.47 0.16 -2.18
N ALA A 153 1.22 -0.20 -1.88
CA ALA A 153 0.88 -1.32 -1.02
C ALA A 153 1.11 -2.66 -1.72
N HIS A 154 1.66 -3.65 -0.99
CA HIS A 154 1.84 -5.04 -1.43
C HIS A 154 2.11 -5.18 -2.94
N PRO A 155 3.19 -4.53 -3.45
CA PRO A 155 3.48 -4.50 -4.89
C PRO A 155 3.71 -5.91 -5.42
N PHE A 156 3.15 -6.18 -6.62
CA PHE A 156 3.33 -7.43 -7.35
C PHE A 156 2.94 -8.72 -6.60
N ILE A 157 2.18 -8.63 -5.52
CA ILE A 157 1.76 -9.81 -4.77
C ILE A 157 0.59 -10.46 -5.46
N GLY A 158 0.84 -11.58 -6.12
CA GLY A 158 -0.14 -12.32 -6.91
C GLY A 158 -1.39 -12.75 -6.14
N ARG A 159 -1.30 -12.94 -4.79
CA ARG A 159 -2.47 -13.31 -3.98
C ARG A 159 -3.59 -12.26 -3.97
N PHE A 160 -3.30 -11.01 -4.31
CA PHE A 160 -4.30 -9.94 -4.43
C PHE A 160 -4.90 -9.83 -5.82
N ILE A 161 -4.33 -10.53 -6.81
CA ILE A 161 -4.87 -10.64 -8.17
C ILE A 161 -5.62 -11.97 -8.25
N HIS A 162 -6.88 -12.00 -7.82
CA HIS A 162 -7.71 -13.21 -7.71
C HIS A 162 -8.27 -13.72 -9.05
N CYS A 163 -7.60 -13.44 -10.16
CA CYS A 163 -8.06 -13.80 -11.49
C CYS A 163 -7.56 -15.18 -11.95
N PHE A 164 -6.56 -15.73 -11.25
CA PHE A 164 -5.89 -16.98 -11.63
C PHE A 164 -5.67 -17.87 -10.41
N ASP A 165 -5.72 -19.21 -10.62
CA ASP A 165 -5.43 -20.19 -9.56
C ASP A 165 -3.97 -20.08 -9.09
N ASP A 166 -3.04 -20.00 -10.05
CA ASP A 166 -1.65 -19.63 -9.75
C ASP A 166 -1.51 -18.11 -9.71
N LYS A 167 -1.36 -17.57 -8.53
CA LYS A 167 -1.29 -16.14 -8.26
C LYS A 167 0.03 -15.49 -8.67
N THR A 168 1.04 -16.29 -9.00
CA THR A 168 2.35 -15.81 -9.45
C THR A 168 2.40 -15.52 -10.95
N LEU A 169 1.42 -16.00 -11.73
CA LEU A 169 1.43 -15.90 -13.20
C LEU A 169 1.50 -14.47 -13.71
N VAL A 170 0.82 -13.54 -13.05
CA VAL A 170 0.79 -12.13 -13.50
C VAL A 170 2.17 -11.51 -13.32
N THR A 171 2.83 -11.76 -12.20
CA THR A 171 4.15 -11.23 -11.92
C THR A 171 5.21 -11.86 -12.82
N LYS A 172 5.17 -13.18 -12.99
CA LYS A 172 6.05 -13.92 -13.91
C LYS A 172 5.86 -13.52 -15.38
N ALA A 173 4.76 -12.87 -15.73
CA ALA A 173 4.51 -12.35 -17.07
C ALA A 173 5.18 -10.98 -17.33
N LEU A 174 5.77 -10.34 -16.31
CA LEU A 174 6.58 -9.13 -16.46
C LEU A 174 7.99 -9.49 -16.91
N THR A 175 8.58 -8.61 -17.72
CA THR A 175 9.99 -8.71 -18.09
C THR A 175 10.85 -7.87 -17.14
N ASP A 176 12.14 -8.21 -17.00
CA ASP A 176 13.10 -7.45 -16.18
C ASP A 176 13.16 -5.98 -16.58
N ASN A 177 13.08 -5.69 -17.89
CA ASN A 177 13.08 -4.31 -18.40
C ASN A 177 11.83 -3.54 -17.96
N GLU A 178 10.66 -4.19 -17.92
CA GLU A 178 9.42 -3.56 -17.45
C GLU A 178 9.46 -3.30 -15.95
N LEU A 179 9.95 -4.28 -15.18
CA LEU A 179 10.16 -4.11 -13.74
C LEU A 179 11.18 -3.00 -13.46
N GLY A 180 12.33 -3.01 -14.13
CA GLY A 180 13.33 -1.96 -14.02
C GLY A 180 12.77 -0.58 -14.36
N GLY A 181 12.05 -0.47 -15.47
CA GLY A 181 11.45 0.78 -15.91
C GLY A 181 10.44 1.37 -14.93
N ILE A 182 9.56 0.53 -14.34
CA ILE A 182 8.57 1.02 -13.37
C ILE A 182 9.23 1.41 -12.04
N MET A 183 10.30 0.71 -11.62
CA MET A 183 11.08 1.06 -10.43
C MET A 183 11.85 2.37 -10.62
N GLU A 184 12.45 2.58 -11.79
CA GLU A 184 13.10 3.85 -12.13
C GLU A 184 12.10 5.02 -12.12
N LEU A 185 10.89 4.80 -12.66
CA LEU A 185 9.83 5.80 -12.66
C LEU A 185 9.36 6.12 -11.23
N SER A 186 9.13 5.11 -10.38
CA SER A 186 8.75 5.34 -8.99
C SER A 186 9.78 6.17 -8.24
N ASN A 187 11.06 5.84 -8.43
CA ASN A 187 12.16 6.61 -7.84
C ASN A 187 12.20 8.06 -8.36
N ALA A 188 11.99 8.28 -9.65
CA ALA A 188 11.93 9.62 -10.25
C ALA A 188 10.73 10.44 -9.72
N CYS A 189 9.62 9.77 -9.38
CA CYS A 189 8.42 10.38 -8.81
C CYS A 189 8.44 10.41 -7.27
N ASN A 190 9.49 9.92 -6.62
CA ASN A 190 9.65 9.84 -5.16
C ASN A 190 8.53 9.03 -4.49
N VAL A 191 8.12 7.92 -5.08
CA VAL A 191 7.12 6.98 -4.53
C VAL A 191 7.84 5.73 -4.03
N ALA A 192 7.59 5.36 -2.77
CA ALA A 192 8.17 4.19 -2.15
C ALA A 192 7.42 2.89 -2.52
N TRP A 193 8.07 1.75 -2.27
CA TRP A 193 7.50 0.43 -2.38
C TRP A 193 7.43 -0.22 -0.99
N GLU A 194 6.29 -0.81 -0.66
CA GLU A 194 6.15 -1.58 0.57
C GLU A 194 6.95 -2.89 0.49
N LEU A 195 7.72 -3.17 1.54
CA LEU A 195 8.27 -4.50 1.77
C LEU A 195 7.24 -5.32 2.56
N ASN A 196 6.36 -6.02 1.85
CA ASN A 196 5.32 -6.82 2.49
C ASN A 196 5.86 -8.18 2.94
N VAL A 197 6.13 -8.32 4.24
CA VAL A 197 6.75 -9.51 4.83
C VAL A 197 5.92 -10.78 4.59
N ASN A 198 4.59 -10.71 4.64
CA ASN A 198 3.74 -11.87 4.38
C ASN A 198 3.87 -12.38 2.94
N ALA A 199 4.12 -11.48 1.99
CA ALA A 199 4.34 -11.87 0.61
C ALA A 199 5.69 -12.56 0.43
N ILE A 200 6.74 -11.99 1.03
CA ILE A 200 8.10 -12.55 0.98
C ILE A 200 8.13 -13.95 1.61
N ILE A 201 7.41 -14.16 2.73
CA ILE A 201 7.30 -15.48 3.37
C ILE A 201 6.51 -16.46 2.49
N ALA A 202 5.46 -16.01 1.82
CA ALA A 202 4.59 -16.86 1.00
C ALA A 202 5.23 -17.23 -0.36
N ASP A 203 6.06 -16.37 -0.92
CA ASP A 203 6.76 -16.56 -2.20
C ASP A 203 8.16 -15.92 -2.13
N PRO A 204 9.16 -16.61 -1.55
CA PRO A 204 10.49 -16.05 -1.36
C PRO A 204 11.31 -15.93 -2.66
N GLU A 205 10.82 -16.48 -3.76
CA GLU A 205 11.45 -16.35 -5.09
C GLU A 205 10.99 -15.10 -5.85
N PHE A 206 10.04 -14.38 -5.29
CA PHE A 206 9.43 -13.21 -5.88
C PHE A 206 10.06 -11.87 -5.41
#